data_038f836a13df987c6ac6afa30d5d47a6
#
_entry.id   038f836a13df987c6ac6afa30d5d47a6
#
_cell.length_a   1.000
_cell.length_b   1.000
_cell.length_c   1.000
_cell.angle_alpha   90.00
_cell.angle_beta   90.00
_cell.angle_gamma   90.00
#
_symmetry.space_group_name_H-M   'P 1'
#
loop_
_entity.id
_entity.type
_entity.pdbx_description
1 polymer ?
#
loop_
_entity_poly.entity_id
_entity_poly.type
_entity_poly.pdbx_seq_one_letter_code
_entity_poly.pdbx_strand_id
1 'polypeptide(L)'
;MTRILLPLLLLVFSPLLGRAASSSDAVRALAHIVTFGPAGDTLAHAEGFFVDAAGTLVAPYAPFRGATRALITDSRRRQGRVLRIAGADETLDLLRATTDLPRRADEFLPLTAQGYPAGVALTLVSPAPAPRGTLIPTTVLTAEALRSHRYYTLTADNGRAFAGLPLLAPEGSPAPVAAIAQFNYAPARPDAAAPGLCAISASAVDSLRITAVSALSSDLAALRLPTLLPADEGEAYTYLYMLLRSRRDSACVATALTDFLSAHPGRADVLRDAARFYAARADYRRSDSLLTRAEQQSESSAERSQACETRAALIFDARNGADSLRLPAAWSLPAGLRALDRADSLSPRPSVWLLRGILLYGAHRDAEALRAFERVNRSAEASLRSYFFAAQALARSGGSDSAVVALLDSAVARSPQPLTADAAAPLAWRAVYAERIGNTRRATLDLVDYERLVPAAELRAPFFLRRAALAERARLYRRAVDDYTTAAARADTRELRLEALTLKALLCVHLSAGDEALAAAEELSRLAPDTPDALKLLGLAHQLLGHRTLARRYLSQAAAKGDANAAELLRKVK
;
A
#
# COMPACT_ATOMS: atom_id res chain seq x y z
N MET A 1 -15.73 89.34 8.65
CA MET A 1 -14.80 89.09 9.76
C MET A 1 -15.41 88.00 10.65
N THR A 2 -15.09 86.77 10.44
CA THR A 2 -15.57 85.68 11.30
C THR A 2 -14.38 84.70 11.46
N ARG A 3 -13.82 84.70 12.67
CA ARG A 3 -12.70 83.86 13.08
C ARG A 3 -13.19 82.49 13.38
N ILE A 4 -12.68 81.46 12.61
CA ILE A 4 -12.86 80.08 12.90
C ILE A 4 -11.74 79.63 13.84
N LEU A 5 -12.09 79.21 15.06
CA LEU A 5 -11.23 78.54 16.01
C LEU A 5 -11.18 77.04 15.67
N LEU A 6 -9.98 76.57 15.41
CA LEU A 6 -9.67 75.15 15.26
C LEU A 6 -9.31 74.53 16.62
N PRO A 7 -9.94 73.47 17.12
CA PRO A 7 -9.47 72.85 18.36
C PRO A 7 -8.30 71.95 18.08
N LEU A 8 -7.19 72.16 18.70
CA LEU A 8 -5.98 71.35 18.71
C LEU A 8 -6.24 70.07 19.52
N LEU A 9 -6.39 68.96 18.83
CA LEU A 9 -6.53 67.63 19.47
C LEU A 9 -5.13 67.15 19.89
N LEU A 10 -4.79 67.33 21.19
CA LEU A 10 -3.61 66.72 21.80
C LEU A 10 -3.81 65.17 21.88
N LEU A 11 -3.23 64.44 20.98
CA LEU A 11 -3.03 62.99 21.11
C LEU A 11 -1.99 62.74 22.21
N VAL A 12 -2.49 62.39 23.39
CA VAL A 12 -1.64 61.86 24.46
C VAL A 12 -1.20 60.46 24.07
N PHE A 13 0.00 60.36 23.51
CA PHE A 13 0.71 59.09 23.41
C PHE A 13 1.07 58.66 24.84
N SER A 14 0.24 57.83 25.45
CA SER A 14 0.66 57.06 26.62
C SER A 14 1.69 56.03 26.15
N PRO A 15 2.93 56.09 26.60
CA PRO A 15 3.84 54.95 26.39
C PRO A 15 3.24 53.77 27.14
N LEU A 16 2.81 52.76 26.42
CA LEU A 16 2.63 51.42 26.97
C LEU A 16 4.00 51.02 27.53
N LEU A 17 4.20 51.30 28.80
CA LEU A 17 5.28 50.76 29.61
C LEU A 17 5.16 49.24 29.52
N GLY A 18 5.95 48.63 28.65
CA GLY A 18 6.11 47.20 28.57
C GLY A 18 6.48 46.69 29.96
N ARG A 19 5.56 46.00 30.59
CA ARG A 19 5.78 45.36 31.89
C ARG A 19 6.84 44.28 31.64
N ALA A 20 8.02 44.40 32.21
CA ALA A 20 9.02 43.35 32.22
C ALA A 20 8.35 42.07 32.72
N ALA A 21 8.43 41.00 31.96
CA ALA A 21 7.84 39.73 32.36
C ALA A 21 8.44 39.34 33.71
N SER A 22 7.58 39.29 34.73
CA SER A 22 8.01 38.84 36.05
C SER A 22 8.35 37.34 35.96
N SER A 23 9.23 36.86 36.82
CA SER A 23 9.57 35.42 36.92
C SER A 23 8.31 34.53 36.98
N SER A 24 7.22 35.05 37.55
CA SER A 24 5.93 34.38 37.62
C SER A 24 5.25 34.20 36.24
N ASP A 25 5.49 35.13 35.29
CA ASP A 25 4.80 35.09 33.98
C ASP A 25 5.41 34.02 33.06
N ALA A 26 6.74 33.86 33.07
CA ALA A 26 7.41 32.81 32.29
C ALA A 26 7.01 31.40 32.74
N VAL A 27 6.88 31.17 34.04
CA VAL A 27 6.43 29.87 34.60
C VAL A 27 4.97 29.57 34.24
N ARG A 28 4.12 30.62 34.02
CA ARG A 28 2.72 30.39 33.59
C ARG A 28 2.58 29.83 32.19
N ALA A 29 3.59 29.96 31.37
CA ALA A 29 3.61 29.36 30.02
C ALA A 29 3.96 27.88 30.02
N LEU A 30 4.46 27.34 31.14
CA LEU A 30 4.83 25.91 31.22
C LEU A 30 3.60 25.00 31.31
N ALA A 31 3.77 23.78 30.82
CA ALA A 31 2.76 22.75 30.80
C ALA A 31 3.37 21.38 31.17
N HIS A 32 2.76 20.72 32.14
CA HIS A 32 3.02 19.30 32.42
C HIS A 32 2.16 18.43 31.52
N ILE A 33 2.77 17.45 30.85
CA ILE A 33 2.18 16.61 29.84
C ILE A 33 2.22 15.16 30.31
N VAL A 34 1.08 14.45 30.18
CA VAL A 34 0.99 13.00 30.41
C VAL A 34 0.46 12.37 29.14
N THR A 35 1.22 11.44 28.58
CA THR A 35 0.85 10.69 27.37
C THR A 35 0.34 9.31 27.71
N PHE A 36 -0.63 8.82 26.90
CA PHE A 36 -1.30 7.54 27.12
C PHE A 36 -1.28 6.68 25.88
N GLY A 37 -1.06 5.38 26.06
CA GLY A 37 -1.11 4.36 25.04
C GLY A 37 -2.53 3.94 24.63
N PRO A 38 -2.66 3.01 23.67
CA PRO A 38 -3.95 2.50 23.19
C PRO A 38 -4.77 1.80 24.28
N ALA A 39 -4.12 1.18 25.26
CA ALA A 39 -4.77 0.51 26.39
C ALA A 39 -5.18 1.50 27.49
N GLY A 40 -4.87 2.78 27.35
CA GLY A 40 -5.11 3.82 28.36
C GLY A 40 -4.02 3.88 29.44
N ASP A 41 -2.97 3.11 29.30
CA ASP A 41 -1.78 3.12 30.14
C ASP A 41 -0.97 4.41 29.97
N THR A 42 -0.35 4.88 31.04
CA THR A 42 0.55 6.05 31.00
C THR A 42 1.87 5.64 30.35
N LEU A 43 2.22 6.29 29.23
CA LEU A 43 3.49 6.07 28.53
C LEU A 43 4.62 6.90 29.12
N ALA A 44 4.39 8.20 29.30
CA ALA A 44 5.43 9.13 29.76
C ALA A 44 4.83 10.38 30.42
N HIS A 45 5.70 11.05 31.21
CA HIS A 45 5.53 12.40 31.69
C HIS A 45 6.57 13.28 31.01
N ALA A 46 6.19 14.49 30.63
CA ALA A 46 7.08 15.48 30.00
C ALA A 46 6.69 16.89 30.40
N GLU A 47 7.62 17.80 30.20
CA GLU A 47 7.37 19.23 30.30
C GLU A 47 7.40 19.86 28.91
N GLY A 48 6.60 20.90 28.72
CA GLY A 48 6.54 21.70 27.51
C GLY A 48 6.11 23.13 27.83
N PHE A 49 5.90 23.93 26.81
CA PHE A 49 5.46 25.31 27.01
C PHE A 49 4.60 25.82 25.86
N PHE A 50 3.76 26.82 26.16
CA PHE A 50 2.90 27.44 25.16
C PHE A 50 3.61 28.62 24.48
N VAL A 51 3.40 28.76 23.16
CA VAL A 51 4.10 29.74 22.32
C VAL A 51 3.20 30.83 21.75
N ASP A 52 1.88 30.68 21.83
CA ASP A 52 0.91 31.65 21.33
C ASP A 52 -0.42 31.63 22.10
N ALA A 53 -1.28 32.59 21.79
CA ALA A 53 -2.61 32.72 22.39
C ALA A 53 -3.58 31.61 21.99
N ALA A 54 -3.35 30.93 20.86
CA ALA A 54 -4.19 29.82 20.42
C ALA A 54 -3.96 28.55 21.25
N GLY A 55 -2.91 28.52 22.08
CA GLY A 55 -2.54 27.36 22.89
C GLY A 55 -1.69 26.36 22.11
N THR A 56 -0.86 26.86 21.20
CA THR A 56 0.15 26.02 20.54
C THR A 56 1.22 25.62 21.56
N LEU A 57 1.41 24.31 21.70
CA LEU A 57 2.34 23.67 22.61
C LEU A 57 3.60 23.26 21.87
N VAL A 58 4.77 23.49 22.48
CA VAL A 58 6.06 22.92 22.09
C VAL A 58 6.52 21.97 23.21
N ALA A 59 6.94 20.76 22.83
CA ALA A 59 7.32 19.70 23.76
C ALA A 59 8.36 18.77 23.13
N PRO A 60 9.05 17.91 23.93
CA PRO A 60 9.87 16.83 23.40
C PRO A 60 9.03 15.83 22.59
N TYR A 61 9.61 15.28 21.53
CA TYR A 61 8.97 14.28 20.66
C TYR A 61 8.84 12.90 21.34
N ALA A 62 9.92 12.44 22.00
CA ALA A 62 10.03 11.07 22.52
C ALA A 62 8.83 10.63 23.40
N PRO A 63 8.27 11.46 24.29
CA PRO A 63 7.10 11.11 25.12
C PRO A 63 5.82 10.82 24.32
N PHE A 64 5.72 11.31 23.09
CA PHE A 64 4.52 11.14 22.26
C PHE A 64 4.56 9.89 21.37
N ARG A 65 5.69 9.19 21.32
CA ARG A 65 5.82 7.97 20.50
C ARG A 65 4.83 6.89 20.97
N GLY A 66 3.96 6.46 20.09
CA GLY A 66 2.91 5.47 20.38
C GLY A 66 1.69 6.04 21.14
N ALA A 67 1.71 7.31 21.54
CA ALA A 67 0.62 7.92 22.27
C ALA A 67 -0.63 8.11 21.39
N THR A 68 -1.78 7.68 21.91
CA THR A 68 -3.10 7.89 21.33
C THR A 68 -3.82 9.08 21.94
N ARG A 69 -3.38 9.52 23.12
CA ARG A 69 -3.93 10.66 23.84
C ARG A 69 -2.83 11.33 24.66
N ALA A 70 -2.89 12.66 24.80
CA ALA A 70 -2.03 13.39 25.70
C ALA A 70 -2.86 14.44 26.48
N LEU A 71 -2.72 14.43 27.80
CA LEU A 71 -3.33 15.41 28.71
C LEU A 71 -2.27 16.43 29.12
N ILE A 72 -2.73 17.66 29.31
CA ILE A 72 -1.90 18.79 29.66
C ILE A 72 -2.45 19.35 30.97
N THR A 73 -1.56 19.69 31.91
CA THR A 73 -1.89 20.44 33.11
C THR A 73 -1.01 21.68 33.13
N ASP A 74 -1.61 22.86 33.12
CA ASP A 74 -0.87 24.11 33.19
C ASP A 74 -0.49 24.49 34.62
N SER A 75 0.30 25.56 34.77
CA SER A 75 0.74 26.08 36.06
C SER A 75 -0.40 26.51 36.99
N ARG A 76 -1.60 26.78 36.44
CA ARG A 76 -2.83 27.10 37.22
C ARG A 76 -3.69 25.86 37.44
N ARG A 77 -3.19 24.66 37.17
CA ARG A 77 -3.88 23.36 37.30
C ARG A 77 -5.11 23.22 36.39
N ARG A 78 -5.23 24.06 35.32
CA ARG A 78 -6.24 23.81 34.30
C ARG A 78 -5.80 22.61 33.47
N GLN A 79 -6.74 21.73 33.20
CA GLN A 79 -6.49 20.54 32.38
C GLN A 79 -7.01 20.76 30.96
N GLY A 80 -6.28 20.26 30.01
CA GLY A 80 -6.62 20.21 28.61
C GLY A 80 -5.99 19.02 27.94
N ARG A 81 -6.12 18.95 26.63
CA ARG A 81 -5.59 17.86 25.82
C ARG A 81 -4.94 18.38 24.54
N VAL A 82 -4.01 17.59 24.03
CA VAL A 82 -3.49 17.77 22.67
C VAL A 82 -4.56 17.37 21.67
N LEU A 83 -4.85 18.25 20.72
CA LEU A 83 -5.86 18.02 19.67
C LEU A 83 -5.23 17.48 18.39
N ARG A 84 -4.19 18.15 17.89
CA ARG A 84 -3.52 17.83 16.62
C ARG A 84 -2.02 18.07 16.72
N ILE A 85 -1.24 17.22 16.10
CA ILE A 85 0.18 17.46 15.86
C ILE A 85 0.33 18.43 14.69
N ALA A 86 1.00 19.55 14.92
CA ALA A 86 1.27 20.58 13.92
C ALA A 86 2.61 20.35 13.19
N GLY A 87 3.49 19.55 13.79
CA GLY A 87 4.78 19.13 13.24
C GLY A 87 5.58 18.38 14.27
N ALA A 88 6.47 17.50 13.83
CA ALA A 88 7.32 16.69 14.70
C ALA A 88 8.60 16.31 13.97
N ASP A 89 9.69 16.23 14.69
CA ASP A 89 11.00 15.77 14.21
C ASP A 89 11.66 14.96 15.33
N GLU A 90 11.90 13.67 15.05
CA GLU A 90 12.53 12.75 16.00
C GLU A 90 14.00 13.07 16.24
N THR A 91 14.71 13.54 15.19
CA THR A 91 16.13 13.87 15.27
C THR A 91 16.38 15.10 16.15
N LEU A 92 15.45 16.05 16.08
CA LEU A 92 15.49 17.27 16.91
C LEU A 92 14.90 17.03 18.31
N ASP A 93 14.25 15.89 18.55
CA ASP A 93 13.41 15.61 19.72
C ASP A 93 12.41 16.73 20.01
N LEU A 94 11.76 17.26 18.97
CA LEU A 94 10.80 18.34 19.08
C LEU A 94 9.45 17.97 18.46
N LEU A 95 8.39 18.45 19.10
CA LEU A 95 7.02 18.33 18.66
C LEU A 95 6.29 19.65 18.87
N ARG A 96 5.50 20.05 17.87
CA ARG A 96 4.58 21.17 17.92
C ARG A 96 3.15 20.65 17.81
N ALA A 97 2.26 21.09 18.71
CA ALA A 97 0.89 20.59 18.75
C ALA A 97 -0.11 21.71 19.07
N THR A 98 -1.36 21.53 18.66
CA THR A 98 -2.48 22.39 19.08
C THR A 98 -3.19 21.75 20.27
N THR A 99 -3.76 22.58 21.13
CA THR A 99 -4.45 22.17 22.35
C THR A 99 -5.84 22.80 22.47
N ASP A 100 -6.65 22.33 23.40
CA ASP A 100 -7.95 22.93 23.76
C ASP A 100 -7.85 23.95 24.90
N LEU A 101 -6.63 24.47 25.18
CA LEU A 101 -6.36 25.44 26.20
C LEU A 101 -5.91 26.78 25.59
N PRO A 102 -6.82 27.69 25.22
CA PRO A 102 -6.44 29.04 24.77
C PRO A 102 -5.76 29.80 25.90
N ARG A 103 -4.78 30.67 25.55
CA ARG A 103 -3.88 31.33 26.48
C ARG A 103 -4.13 32.84 26.54
N ARG A 104 -3.92 33.43 27.72
CA ARG A 104 -3.85 34.90 27.89
C ARG A 104 -2.44 35.38 27.55
N ALA A 105 -2.29 36.68 27.38
CA ALA A 105 -1.02 37.30 27.00
C ALA A 105 0.15 37.01 27.98
N ASP A 106 -0.15 36.71 29.24
CA ASP A 106 0.80 36.38 30.31
C ASP A 106 0.98 34.85 30.50
N GLU A 107 0.45 34.04 29.60
CA GLU A 107 0.42 32.58 29.72
C GLU A 107 1.10 31.84 28.52
N PHE A 108 1.84 32.55 27.69
CA PHE A 108 2.65 32.00 26.62
C PHE A 108 3.93 32.77 26.40
N LEU A 109 4.93 32.18 25.76
CA LEU A 109 6.23 32.78 25.48
C LEU A 109 6.44 32.81 23.95
N PRO A 110 6.61 33.99 23.35
CA PRO A 110 6.89 34.10 21.93
C PRO A 110 8.29 33.54 21.62
N LEU A 111 8.47 32.98 20.42
CA LEU A 111 9.75 32.46 19.94
C LEU A 111 10.56 33.58 19.28
N THR A 112 11.90 33.50 19.32
CA THR A 112 12.77 34.37 18.52
C THR A 112 13.59 33.54 17.52
N ALA A 113 13.77 34.07 16.32
CA ALA A 113 14.67 33.54 15.34
C ALA A 113 16.14 33.95 15.53
N GLN A 114 16.38 34.89 16.47
CA GLN A 114 17.72 35.41 16.74
C GLN A 114 18.65 34.33 17.30
N GLY A 115 19.85 34.24 16.74
CA GLY A 115 20.91 33.36 17.26
C GLY A 115 21.79 34.12 18.27
N TYR A 116 22.25 33.42 19.29
CA TYR A 116 23.07 33.96 20.35
C TYR A 116 24.48 33.36 20.32
N PRO A 117 25.56 34.19 20.36
CA PRO A 117 26.92 33.68 20.39
C PRO A 117 27.33 33.17 21.78
N ALA A 118 28.50 32.54 21.89
CA ALA A 118 29.11 32.19 23.16
C ALA A 118 29.31 33.43 24.06
N GLY A 119 29.16 33.26 25.34
CA GLY A 119 29.26 34.30 26.36
C GLY A 119 27.94 35.00 26.67
N VAL A 120 26.90 34.82 25.89
CA VAL A 120 25.56 35.44 26.16
C VAL A 120 24.86 34.68 27.28
N ALA A 121 24.28 35.43 28.23
CA ALA A 121 23.46 34.89 29.30
C ALA A 121 22.04 34.58 28.78
N LEU A 122 21.56 33.35 29.01
CA LEU A 122 20.17 32.95 28.80
C LEU A 122 19.58 32.55 30.17
N THR A 123 18.26 32.44 30.23
CA THR A 123 17.57 32.06 31.47
C THR A 123 16.70 30.83 31.22
N LEU A 124 17.02 29.70 31.83
CA LEU A 124 16.22 28.48 31.78
C LEU A 124 15.01 28.62 32.72
N VAL A 125 13.81 28.33 32.21
CA VAL A 125 12.59 28.33 33.00
C VAL A 125 12.29 26.93 33.50
N SER A 126 12.34 26.70 34.80
CA SER A 126 12.06 25.42 35.43
C SER A 126 10.74 25.41 36.20
N PRO A 127 9.90 24.39 36.10
CA PRO A 127 8.69 24.24 36.90
C PRO A 127 8.98 23.91 38.38
N ALA A 128 10.22 23.55 38.74
CA ALA A 128 10.61 23.16 40.08
C ALA A 128 11.29 24.32 40.84
N PRO A 129 11.08 24.46 42.18
CA PRO A 129 10.08 23.73 42.94
C PRO A 129 8.66 24.27 42.72
N ALA A 130 7.72 23.34 42.58
CA ALA A 130 6.31 23.72 42.43
C ALA A 130 5.76 24.34 43.73
N PRO A 131 4.81 25.31 43.64
CA PRO A 131 4.14 25.83 42.44
C PRO A 131 4.81 27.08 41.82
N ARG A 132 5.90 27.59 42.41
CA ARG A 132 6.49 28.88 42.01
C ARG A 132 7.42 28.78 40.80
N GLY A 133 8.04 27.60 40.57
CA GLY A 133 9.08 27.40 39.56
C GLY A 133 10.35 28.24 39.87
N THR A 134 11.35 28.13 39.03
CA THR A 134 12.63 28.81 39.18
C THR A 134 13.16 29.27 37.82
N LEU A 135 13.75 30.45 37.81
CA LEU A 135 14.55 30.98 36.71
C LEU A 135 16.01 30.65 36.99
N ILE A 136 16.64 29.88 36.15
CA ILE A 136 18.04 29.41 36.31
C ILE A 136 18.90 30.16 35.30
N PRO A 137 19.75 31.13 35.78
CA PRO A 137 20.70 31.80 34.89
C PRO A 137 21.70 30.79 34.30
N THR A 138 21.96 30.89 33.02
CA THR A 138 22.94 30.07 32.33
C THR A 138 23.65 30.87 31.25
N THR A 139 24.83 30.46 30.84
CA THR A 139 25.61 31.15 29.82
C THR A 139 25.91 30.22 28.67
N VAL A 140 25.82 30.71 27.45
CA VAL A 140 26.19 29.95 26.24
C VAL A 140 27.70 29.71 26.24
N LEU A 141 28.13 28.46 26.34
CA LEU A 141 29.52 28.05 26.25
C LEU A 141 29.95 27.92 24.79
N THR A 142 29.13 27.20 24.00
CA THR A 142 29.35 27.03 22.55
C THR A 142 28.06 27.28 21.79
N ALA A 143 28.18 27.77 20.55
CA ALA A 143 27.08 27.97 19.63
C ALA A 143 27.50 27.45 18.24
N GLU A 144 26.99 26.31 17.86
CA GLU A 144 27.35 25.62 16.61
C GLU A 144 26.19 25.59 15.64
N ALA A 145 26.44 25.97 14.39
CA ALA A 145 25.47 25.84 13.31
C ALA A 145 25.65 24.48 12.63
N LEU A 146 24.62 23.66 12.66
CA LEU A 146 24.58 22.39 11.95
C LEU A 146 23.34 22.34 11.05
N ARG A 147 23.55 22.25 9.73
CA ARG A 147 22.49 22.39 8.71
C ARG A 147 21.75 23.72 8.87
N SER A 148 20.43 23.68 9.10
CA SER A 148 19.57 24.85 9.25
C SER A 148 19.34 25.28 10.72
N HIS A 149 19.92 24.56 11.67
CA HIS A 149 19.68 24.76 13.10
C HIS A 149 20.95 25.16 13.83
N ARG A 150 20.79 25.90 14.94
CA ARG A 150 21.88 26.25 15.84
C ARG A 150 21.71 25.49 17.15
N TYR A 151 22.80 24.87 17.60
CA TYR A 151 22.90 24.12 18.83
C TYR A 151 23.76 24.86 19.83
N TYR A 152 23.37 24.79 21.09
CA TYR A 152 24.05 25.45 22.18
C TYR A 152 24.48 24.43 23.23
N THR A 153 25.65 24.66 23.83
CA THR A 153 26.04 24.08 25.13
C THR A 153 26.05 25.21 26.14
N LEU A 154 25.49 24.97 27.32
CA LEU A 154 25.23 25.96 28.34
C LEU A 154 25.88 25.54 29.66
N THR A 155 26.12 26.51 30.55
CA THR A 155 26.75 26.29 31.87
C THR A 155 25.86 25.51 32.85
N ALA A 156 24.55 25.45 32.63
CA ALA A 156 23.65 24.68 33.50
C ALA A 156 23.92 23.18 33.37
N ASP A 157 23.65 22.44 34.43
CA ASP A 157 23.80 20.97 34.43
C ASP A 157 22.86 20.32 33.43
N ASN A 158 23.35 19.26 32.75
CA ASN A 158 22.55 18.50 31.83
C ASN A 158 21.67 17.50 32.59
N GLY A 159 20.41 17.84 32.79
CA GLY A 159 19.42 17.00 33.46
C GLY A 159 18.23 16.65 32.55
N ARG A 160 17.81 15.37 32.56
CA ARG A 160 16.61 14.91 31.83
C ARG A 160 15.36 15.71 32.19
N ALA A 161 15.29 16.22 33.41
CA ALA A 161 14.20 17.03 33.91
C ALA A 161 14.05 18.37 33.17
N PHE A 162 15.07 18.81 32.41
CA PHE A 162 15.03 20.07 31.67
C PHE A 162 14.63 19.90 30.20
N ALA A 163 14.55 18.69 29.69
CA ALA A 163 14.18 18.44 28.30
C ALA A 163 12.83 19.09 27.95
N GLY A 164 12.80 19.85 26.87
CA GLY A 164 11.61 20.56 26.38
C GLY A 164 11.32 21.90 27.07
N LEU A 165 12.12 22.32 28.07
CA LEU A 165 11.93 23.60 28.75
C LEU A 165 12.53 24.75 27.95
N PRO A 166 11.91 25.97 28.02
CA PRO A 166 12.36 27.13 27.28
C PRO A 166 13.53 27.85 27.99
N LEU A 167 14.45 28.37 27.16
CA LEU A 167 15.49 29.29 27.57
C LEU A 167 15.17 30.69 27.01
N LEU A 168 15.03 31.65 27.89
CA LEU A 168 14.66 33.02 27.55
C LEU A 168 15.88 33.83 27.10
N ALA A 169 15.66 34.71 26.15
CA ALA A 169 16.61 35.71 25.71
C ALA A 169 16.88 36.74 26.79
N PRO A 170 18.05 37.40 26.80
CA PRO A 170 18.36 38.43 27.78
C PRO A 170 17.57 39.71 27.60
N GLU A 171 17.02 39.95 26.42
CA GLU A 171 16.31 41.15 26.02
C GLU A 171 14.88 40.84 25.56
N GLY A 172 13.97 41.79 25.81
CA GLY A 172 12.56 41.71 25.40
C GLY A 172 11.60 41.75 26.57
N SER A 173 10.38 42.23 26.31
CA SER A 173 9.32 42.31 27.35
C SER A 173 7.97 41.97 26.68
N PRO A 174 7.46 40.73 26.83
CA PRO A 174 8.08 39.56 27.48
C PRO A 174 9.34 39.07 26.79
N ALA A 175 10.27 38.49 27.55
CA ALA A 175 11.50 37.91 27.00
C ALA A 175 11.14 36.71 26.12
N PRO A 176 11.52 36.69 24.82
CA PRO A 176 11.20 35.60 23.94
C PRO A 176 12.05 34.36 24.22
N VAL A 177 11.57 33.19 23.80
CA VAL A 177 12.35 31.95 23.87
C VAL A 177 13.44 31.98 22.82
N ALA A 178 14.69 31.89 23.26
CA ALA A 178 15.90 31.86 22.45
C ALA A 178 16.27 30.43 22.03
N ALA A 179 16.07 29.49 22.95
CA ALA A 179 16.41 28.08 22.74
C ALA A 179 15.50 27.15 23.56
N ILE A 180 15.53 25.89 23.25
CA ILE A 180 14.79 24.81 23.91
C ILE A 180 15.79 23.80 24.42
N ALA A 181 15.71 23.49 25.70
CA ALA A 181 16.59 22.53 26.34
C ALA A 181 16.36 21.12 25.80
N GLN A 182 17.44 20.40 25.53
CA GLN A 182 17.42 19.02 25.04
C GLN A 182 18.20 18.13 26.01
N PHE A 183 17.75 16.89 26.14
CA PHE A 183 18.49 15.88 26.87
C PHE A 183 19.45 15.17 25.93
N ASN A 184 20.77 15.26 26.22
CA ASN A 184 21.78 14.53 25.46
C ASN A 184 21.97 13.12 26.05
N TYR A 185 21.61 12.10 25.29
CA TYR A 185 21.80 10.69 25.65
C TYR A 185 23.24 10.17 25.39
N ALA A 186 24.13 10.99 24.84
CA ALA A 186 25.50 10.54 24.61
C ALA A 186 26.17 10.16 25.93
N PRO A 187 26.74 8.95 26.07
CA PRO A 187 27.47 8.58 27.28
C PRO A 187 28.64 9.55 27.45
N ALA A 188 28.76 10.15 28.62
CA ALA A 188 29.91 10.97 28.97
C ALA A 188 31.15 10.11 28.74
N ARG A 189 32.14 10.62 27.97
CA ARG A 189 33.46 10.00 27.96
C ARG A 189 34.02 10.06 29.38
N PRO A 190 34.65 9.00 29.90
CA PRO A 190 35.11 8.95 31.29
C PRO A 190 35.97 10.15 31.72
N ASP A 191 36.59 10.83 30.76
CA ASP A 191 37.54 11.92 30.98
C ASP A 191 37.00 13.30 30.58
N ALA A 192 35.71 13.43 30.17
CA ALA A 192 35.12 14.71 29.83
C ALA A 192 34.48 15.33 31.07
N ALA A 193 34.69 16.63 31.29
CA ALA A 193 33.88 17.40 32.24
C ALA A 193 32.39 17.15 31.97
N ALA A 194 31.55 17.10 33.02
CA ALA A 194 30.11 16.86 32.88
C ALA A 194 29.55 17.72 31.73
N PRO A 195 28.88 17.09 30.73
CA PRO A 195 28.40 17.86 29.60
C PRO A 195 27.42 18.91 30.10
N GLY A 196 27.65 20.18 29.76
CA GLY A 196 26.69 21.25 30.02
C GLY A 196 25.33 20.98 29.37
N LEU A 197 24.32 21.70 29.75
CA LEU A 197 22.97 21.61 29.19
C LEU A 197 23.02 21.83 27.66
N CYS A 198 22.52 20.90 26.90
CA CYS A 198 22.36 21.08 25.46
C CYS A 198 21.01 21.77 25.15
N ALA A 199 21.00 22.61 24.14
CA ALA A 199 19.77 23.25 23.66
C ALA A 199 19.83 23.47 22.15
N ILE A 200 18.66 23.57 21.54
CA ILE A 200 18.50 23.93 20.12
C ILE A 200 17.84 25.32 20.03
N SER A 201 18.20 26.10 19.00
CA SER A 201 17.57 27.41 18.77
C SER A 201 16.04 27.30 18.62
N ALA A 202 15.31 28.29 19.17
CA ALA A 202 13.85 28.29 19.07
C ALA A 202 13.32 28.36 17.63
N SER A 203 14.13 28.88 16.70
CA SER A 203 13.83 28.85 15.25
C SER A 203 13.62 27.44 14.68
N ALA A 204 14.10 26.39 15.34
CA ALA A 204 13.84 25.01 14.95
C ALA A 204 12.33 24.67 14.95
N VAL A 205 11.55 25.31 15.81
CA VAL A 205 10.09 25.12 15.87
C VAL A 205 9.39 25.55 14.57
N ASP A 206 9.93 26.53 13.85
CA ASP A 206 9.36 27.01 12.58
C ASP A 206 9.47 25.96 11.48
N SER A 207 10.44 25.04 11.58
CA SER A 207 10.59 23.91 10.65
C SER A 207 9.56 22.81 10.90
N LEU A 208 8.95 22.76 12.10
CA LEU A 208 7.96 21.75 12.48
C LEU A 208 6.59 22.09 11.89
N ARG A 209 6.35 21.65 10.68
CA ARG A 209 5.08 21.83 9.97
C ARG A 209 4.70 20.59 9.18
N ILE A 210 3.39 20.39 9.05
CA ILE A 210 2.85 19.33 8.19
C ILE A 210 2.85 19.82 6.74
N THR A 211 3.45 19.03 5.86
CA THR A 211 3.47 19.23 4.40
C THR A 211 2.86 18.04 3.72
N ALA A 212 2.65 18.10 2.41
CA ALA A 212 2.10 17.01 1.63
C ALA A 212 2.85 15.68 1.85
N VAL A 213 4.20 15.72 1.90
CA VAL A 213 5.03 14.51 2.07
C VAL A 213 5.12 14.01 3.51
N SER A 214 4.67 14.80 4.49
CA SER A 214 4.71 14.42 5.91
C SER A 214 3.86 13.17 6.21
N ALA A 215 2.89 12.83 5.36
CA ALA A 215 2.13 11.58 5.46
C ALA A 215 3.01 10.32 5.42
N LEU A 216 4.18 10.40 4.78
CA LEU A 216 5.14 9.32 4.62
C LEU A 216 6.31 9.39 5.62
N SER A 217 6.37 10.44 6.48
CA SER A 217 7.43 10.61 7.46
C SER A 217 7.40 9.50 8.51
N SER A 218 8.58 8.92 8.80
CA SER A 218 8.78 7.97 9.89
C SER A 218 8.43 8.57 11.24
N ASP A 219 8.76 9.85 11.44
CA ASP A 219 8.53 10.56 12.69
C ASP A 219 7.04 10.65 13.01
N LEU A 220 6.23 11.01 12.00
CA LEU A 220 4.78 11.03 12.15
C LEU A 220 4.15 9.63 12.18
N ALA A 221 4.77 8.63 11.54
CA ALA A 221 4.26 7.25 11.57
C ALA A 221 4.34 6.63 12.98
N ALA A 222 5.30 7.04 13.79
CA ALA A 222 5.44 6.61 15.18
C ALA A 222 4.42 7.25 16.13
N LEU A 223 3.76 8.33 15.72
CA LEU A 223 2.74 9.04 16.48
C LEU A 223 1.34 8.52 16.11
N ARG A 224 0.49 8.29 17.12
CA ARG A 224 -0.90 7.87 16.93
C ARG A 224 -1.92 8.98 17.20
N LEU A 225 -1.45 10.18 17.48
CA LEU A 225 -2.29 11.37 17.57
C LEU A 225 -2.59 11.92 16.17
N PRO A 226 -3.79 12.48 15.94
CA PRO A 226 -4.12 13.14 14.67
C PRO A 226 -3.19 14.31 14.37
N THR A 227 -2.93 14.55 13.09
CA THR A 227 -2.13 15.70 12.63
C THR A 227 -3.02 16.82 12.12
N LEU A 228 -2.52 18.05 12.13
CA LEU A 228 -3.12 19.13 11.34
C LEU A 228 -3.00 18.79 9.84
N LEU A 229 -3.92 19.34 9.06
CA LEU A 229 -3.77 19.37 7.61
C LEU A 229 -2.86 20.54 7.21
N PRO A 230 -2.12 20.45 6.10
CA PRO A 230 -1.52 21.60 5.45
C PRO A 230 -2.53 22.73 5.25
N ALA A 231 -2.07 23.98 5.30
CA ALA A 231 -2.95 25.13 5.14
C ALA A 231 -3.45 25.34 3.70
N ASP A 232 -2.61 24.98 2.70
CA ASP A 232 -2.97 25.02 1.30
C ASP A 232 -3.85 23.81 0.96
N GLU A 233 -4.95 24.03 0.21
CA GLU A 233 -5.91 22.96 -0.14
C GLU A 233 -5.28 21.87 -0.99
N GLY A 234 -4.41 22.22 -1.95
CA GLY A 234 -3.74 21.25 -2.81
C GLY A 234 -2.75 20.38 -2.04
N GLU A 235 -1.98 20.98 -1.13
CA GLU A 235 -1.10 20.24 -0.21
C GLU A 235 -1.92 19.34 0.74
N ALA A 236 -3.01 19.85 1.30
CA ALA A 236 -3.89 19.10 2.19
C ALA A 236 -4.52 17.90 1.49
N TYR A 237 -4.97 18.08 0.25
CA TYR A 237 -5.48 16.98 -0.58
C TYR A 237 -4.40 15.94 -0.87
N THR A 238 -3.19 16.38 -1.25
CA THR A 238 -2.06 15.49 -1.51
C THR A 238 -1.65 14.72 -0.25
N TYR A 239 -1.59 15.41 0.89
CA TYR A 239 -1.34 14.79 2.20
C TYR A 239 -2.37 13.70 2.50
N LEU A 240 -3.67 14.01 2.35
CA LEU A 240 -4.77 13.08 2.60
C LEU A 240 -4.72 11.88 1.66
N TYR A 241 -4.41 12.10 0.37
CA TYR A 241 -4.26 11.04 -0.62
C TYR A 241 -3.14 10.05 -0.25
N MET A 242 -1.98 10.57 0.22
CA MET A 242 -0.88 9.74 0.70
C MET A 242 -1.23 9.05 2.02
N LEU A 243 -1.91 9.75 2.92
CA LEU A 243 -2.34 9.22 4.21
C LEU A 243 -3.28 8.01 4.07
N LEU A 244 -4.24 8.07 3.14
CA LEU A 244 -5.16 6.97 2.82
C LEU A 244 -4.44 5.70 2.32
N ARG A 245 -3.24 5.84 1.77
CA ARG A 245 -2.41 4.73 1.27
C ARG A 245 -1.33 4.32 2.26
N SER A 246 -1.14 5.08 3.32
CA SER A 246 -0.18 4.79 4.38
C SER A 246 -0.71 3.71 5.33
N ARG A 247 0.19 3.20 6.18
CA ARG A 247 -0.19 2.28 7.28
C ARG A 247 -0.51 3.02 8.59
N ARG A 248 -0.88 4.30 8.50
CA ARG A 248 -1.22 5.09 9.68
C ARG A 248 -2.48 4.55 10.37
N ASP A 249 -2.57 4.86 11.66
CA ASP A 249 -3.75 4.51 12.47
C ASP A 249 -5.05 5.01 11.84
N SER A 250 -6.06 4.15 11.82
CA SER A 250 -7.34 4.43 11.15
C SER A 250 -8.10 5.60 11.78
N ALA A 251 -7.91 5.86 13.07
CA ALA A 251 -8.53 6.99 13.74
C ALA A 251 -7.90 8.31 13.27
N CYS A 252 -6.58 8.34 13.05
CA CYS A 252 -5.89 9.48 12.48
C CYS A 252 -6.39 9.80 11.07
N VAL A 253 -6.54 8.77 10.24
CA VAL A 253 -7.08 8.92 8.87
C VAL A 253 -8.52 9.41 8.89
N ALA A 254 -9.38 8.84 9.75
CA ALA A 254 -10.77 9.26 9.89
C ALA A 254 -10.90 10.73 10.34
N THR A 255 -10.02 11.16 11.23
CA THR A 255 -9.97 12.54 11.70
C THR A 255 -9.53 13.49 10.58
N ALA A 256 -8.47 13.15 9.85
CA ALA A 256 -7.99 13.95 8.72
C ALA A 256 -9.05 14.09 7.61
N LEU A 257 -9.77 13.00 7.30
CA LEU A 257 -10.93 13.04 6.38
C LEU A 257 -12.02 13.97 6.88
N THR A 258 -12.34 13.92 8.16
CA THR A 258 -13.38 14.77 8.77
C THR A 258 -12.97 16.23 8.73
N ASP A 259 -11.73 16.54 9.10
CA ASP A 259 -11.19 17.90 9.09
C ASP A 259 -11.17 18.48 7.67
N PHE A 260 -10.72 17.70 6.68
CA PHE A 260 -10.71 18.12 5.27
C PHE A 260 -12.13 18.37 4.74
N LEU A 261 -13.07 17.44 4.95
CA LEU A 261 -14.46 17.58 4.48
C LEU A 261 -15.25 18.66 5.23
N SER A 262 -14.77 19.08 6.40
CA SER A 262 -15.34 20.24 7.12
C SER A 262 -14.87 21.56 6.52
N ALA A 263 -13.61 21.63 6.10
CA ALA A 263 -13.04 22.81 5.44
C ALA A 263 -13.49 22.91 3.96
N HIS A 264 -13.65 21.77 3.28
CA HIS A 264 -13.93 21.68 1.84
C HIS A 264 -15.11 20.73 1.58
N PRO A 265 -16.36 21.09 1.95
CA PRO A 265 -17.51 20.19 1.93
C PRO A 265 -17.93 19.73 0.53
N GLY A 266 -17.62 20.51 -0.52
CA GLY A 266 -17.99 20.26 -1.92
C GLY A 266 -17.06 19.31 -2.69
N ARG A 267 -15.98 18.81 -2.09
CA ARG A 267 -15.01 17.95 -2.77
C ARG A 267 -15.54 16.52 -2.98
N ALA A 268 -16.24 16.33 -4.10
CA ALA A 268 -16.85 15.04 -4.45
C ALA A 268 -15.83 13.89 -4.59
N ASP A 269 -14.62 14.17 -5.04
CA ASP A 269 -13.52 13.21 -5.11
C ASP A 269 -13.12 12.70 -3.72
N VAL A 270 -12.95 13.59 -2.75
CA VAL A 270 -12.62 13.23 -1.37
C VAL A 270 -13.79 12.51 -0.68
N LEU A 271 -15.03 12.90 -0.95
CA LEU A 271 -16.22 12.17 -0.46
C LEU A 271 -16.24 10.72 -0.95
N ARG A 272 -15.85 10.47 -2.22
CA ARG A 272 -15.72 9.10 -2.75
C ARG A 272 -14.58 8.32 -2.09
N ASP A 273 -13.42 8.96 -1.85
CA ASP A 273 -12.29 8.32 -1.17
C ASP A 273 -12.61 8.01 0.29
N ALA A 274 -13.30 8.92 0.99
CA ALA A 274 -13.82 8.67 2.32
C ALA A 274 -14.81 7.49 2.34
N ALA A 275 -15.70 7.41 1.35
CA ALA A 275 -16.61 6.29 1.24
C ALA A 275 -15.89 4.94 1.07
N ARG A 276 -14.83 4.89 0.26
CA ARG A 276 -13.97 3.71 0.13
C ARG A 276 -13.30 3.34 1.45
N PHE A 277 -12.79 4.34 2.16
CA PHE A 277 -12.16 4.15 3.46
C PHE A 277 -13.11 3.52 4.49
N TYR A 278 -14.36 4.00 4.58
CA TYR A 278 -15.34 3.47 5.51
C TYR A 278 -15.91 2.11 5.07
N ALA A 279 -16.12 1.89 3.77
CA ALA A 279 -16.56 0.61 3.24
C ALA A 279 -15.55 -0.52 3.54
N ALA A 280 -14.25 -0.25 3.38
CA ALA A 280 -13.18 -1.18 3.72
C ALA A 280 -13.12 -1.56 5.22
N ARG A 281 -13.86 -0.84 6.08
CA ARG A 281 -14.01 -1.08 7.52
C ARG A 281 -15.40 -1.56 7.90
N ALA A 282 -16.17 -1.98 6.92
CA ALA A 282 -17.57 -2.44 7.07
C ALA A 282 -18.52 -1.36 7.64
N ASP A 283 -18.13 -0.08 7.67
CA ASP A 283 -19.04 1.04 7.96
C ASP A 283 -19.80 1.45 6.69
N TYR A 284 -20.64 0.53 6.24
CA TYR A 284 -21.42 0.69 5.00
C TYR A 284 -22.42 1.85 5.07
N ARG A 285 -22.97 2.14 6.26
CA ARG A 285 -23.91 3.25 6.45
C ARG A 285 -23.25 4.59 6.20
N ARG A 286 -22.07 4.80 6.77
CA ARG A 286 -21.30 6.04 6.60
C ARG A 286 -20.81 6.17 5.16
N SER A 287 -20.33 5.08 4.57
CA SER A 287 -19.95 5.03 3.17
C SER A 287 -21.09 5.44 2.24
N ASP A 288 -22.30 4.91 2.45
CA ASP A 288 -23.47 5.22 1.64
C ASP A 288 -23.90 6.68 1.75
N SER A 289 -23.88 7.24 2.96
CA SER A 289 -24.15 8.66 3.20
C SER A 289 -23.16 9.57 2.47
N LEU A 290 -21.86 9.22 2.47
CA LEU A 290 -20.80 9.98 1.78
C LEU A 290 -20.99 9.92 0.25
N LEU A 291 -21.35 8.77 -0.30
CA LEU A 291 -21.63 8.63 -1.73
C LEU A 291 -22.88 9.41 -2.15
N THR A 292 -23.89 9.45 -1.30
CA THR A 292 -25.09 10.26 -1.55
C THR A 292 -24.74 11.75 -1.56
N ARG A 293 -23.92 12.21 -0.61
CA ARG A 293 -23.40 13.58 -0.60
C ARG A 293 -22.55 13.87 -1.84
N ALA A 294 -21.66 12.94 -2.23
CA ALA A 294 -20.83 13.09 -3.42
C ALA A 294 -21.70 13.26 -4.68
N GLU A 295 -22.78 12.49 -4.82
CA GLU A 295 -23.72 12.64 -5.93
C GLU A 295 -24.48 13.97 -5.90
N GLN A 296 -24.93 14.41 -4.72
CA GLN A 296 -25.71 15.66 -4.56
C GLN A 296 -24.86 16.93 -4.72
N GLN A 297 -23.61 16.90 -4.25
CA GLN A 297 -22.72 18.06 -4.24
C GLN A 297 -21.87 18.17 -5.52
N SER A 298 -21.85 17.15 -6.37
CA SER A 298 -21.16 17.20 -7.65
C SER A 298 -21.82 18.17 -8.61
N GLU A 299 -21.05 19.05 -9.21
CA GLU A 299 -21.53 20.04 -10.18
C GLU A 299 -21.79 19.41 -11.55
N SER A 300 -20.92 18.50 -11.99
CA SER A 300 -21.02 17.87 -13.31
C SER A 300 -21.76 16.53 -13.29
N SER A 301 -22.42 16.20 -14.41
CA SER A 301 -23.03 14.87 -14.61
C SER A 301 -21.98 13.76 -14.59
N ALA A 302 -20.76 14.04 -15.01
CA ALA A 302 -19.64 13.10 -15.01
C ALA A 302 -19.23 12.72 -13.58
N GLU A 303 -19.11 13.68 -12.66
CA GLU A 303 -18.79 13.40 -11.25
C GLU A 303 -19.92 12.66 -10.54
N ARG A 304 -21.19 13.05 -10.80
CA ARG A 304 -22.35 12.31 -10.28
C ARG A 304 -22.35 10.86 -10.76
N SER A 305 -22.02 10.63 -12.04
CA SER A 305 -21.86 9.29 -12.60
C SER A 305 -20.75 8.52 -11.87
N GLN A 306 -19.60 9.17 -11.57
CA GLN A 306 -18.50 8.54 -10.82
C GLN A 306 -18.91 8.15 -9.39
N ALA A 307 -19.73 8.96 -8.71
CA ALA A 307 -20.22 8.60 -7.37
C ALA A 307 -21.09 7.34 -7.42
N CYS A 308 -22.00 7.25 -8.40
CA CYS A 308 -22.82 6.06 -8.62
C CYS A 308 -22.00 4.84 -9.02
N GLU A 309 -21.00 5.00 -9.89
CA GLU A 309 -20.07 3.93 -10.27
C GLU A 309 -19.26 3.44 -9.06
N THR A 310 -18.75 4.36 -8.23
CA THR A 310 -18.05 4.03 -6.99
C THR A 310 -18.95 3.23 -6.04
N ARG A 311 -20.23 3.62 -5.88
CA ARG A 311 -21.20 2.86 -5.09
C ARG A 311 -21.32 1.42 -5.57
N ALA A 312 -21.47 1.21 -6.87
CA ALA A 312 -21.60 -0.12 -7.44
C ALA A 312 -20.33 -0.96 -7.27
N ALA A 313 -19.14 -0.35 -7.43
CA ALA A 313 -17.87 -1.00 -7.19
C ALA A 313 -17.73 -1.46 -5.73
N LEU A 314 -18.04 -0.61 -4.77
CA LEU A 314 -17.98 -0.96 -3.35
C LEU A 314 -18.99 -2.05 -2.96
N ILE A 315 -20.19 -2.04 -3.55
CA ILE A 315 -21.17 -3.12 -3.38
C ILE A 315 -20.59 -4.44 -3.91
N PHE A 316 -19.92 -4.42 -5.08
CA PHE A 316 -19.28 -5.61 -5.64
C PHE A 316 -18.18 -6.15 -4.72
N ASP A 317 -17.28 -5.28 -4.26
CA ASP A 317 -16.16 -5.65 -3.38
C ASP A 317 -16.67 -6.23 -2.05
N ALA A 318 -17.67 -5.59 -1.43
CA ALA A 318 -18.25 -6.05 -0.18
C ALA A 318 -18.95 -7.42 -0.32
N ARG A 319 -19.61 -7.68 -1.45
CA ARG A 319 -20.28 -8.97 -1.73
C ARG A 319 -19.31 -10.11 -1.96
N ASN A 320 -18.11 -9.82 -2.43
CA ASN A 320 -17.04 -10.80 -2.63
C ASN A 320 -16.10 -10.91 -1.43
N GLY A 321 -16.28 -10.07 -0.40
CA GLY A 321 -15.50 -10.09 0.82
C GLY A 321 -15.99 -11.13 1.85
N ALA A 322 -15.22 -11.30 2.92
CA ALA A 322 -15.49 -12.28 3.99
C ALA A 322 -16.82 -12.04 4.73
N ASP A 323 -17.28 -10.79 4.82
CA ASP A 323 -18.49 -10.38 5.53
C ASP A 323 -19.73 -10.29 4.65
N SER A 324 -19.72 -10.92 3.48
CA SER A 324 -20.80 -10.84 2.47
C SER A 324 -22.21 -11.21 3.00
N LEU A 325 -22.30 -12.03 4.03
CA LEU A 325 -23.56 -12.45 4.67
C LEU A 325 -24.19 -11.39 5.58
N ARG A 326 -23.45 -10.33 5.95
CA ARG A 326 -23.89 -9.27 6.87
C ARG A 326 -24.17 -7.93 6.22
N LEU A 327 -24.22 -7.90 4.89
CA LEU A 327 -24.41 -6.65 4.15
C LEU A 327 -25.80 -6.05 4.38
N PRO A 328 -25.91 -4.72 4.53
CA PRO A 328 -27.20 -4.04 4.55
C PRO A 328 -28.00 -4.28 3.26
N ALA A 329 -29.33 -4.24 3.32
CA ALA A 329 -30.20 -4.42 2.15
C ALA A 329 -29.89 -3.42 1.01
N ALA A 330 -29.43 -2.22 1.36
CA ALA A 330 -28.98 -1.21 0.41
C ALA A 330 -27.70 -1.62 -0.36
N TRP A 331 -26.94 -2.63 0.10
CA TRP A 331 -25.70 -3.14 -0.52
C TRP A 331 -25.95 -4.46 -1.27
N SER A 332 -27.11 -4.57 -1.90
CA SER A 332 -27.52 -5.71 -2.70
C SER A 332 -27.12 -5.57 -4.17
N LEU A 333 -27.06 -6.71 -4.90
CA LEU A 333 -26.81 -6.70 -6.34
C LEU A 333 -27.82 -5.80 -7.11
N PRO A 334 -29.14 -5.83 -6.85
CA PRO A 334 -30.06 -4.93 -7.50
C PRO A 334 -29.76 -3.44 -7.24
N ALA A 335 -29.27 -3.11 -6.04
CA ALA A 335 -28.87 -1.73 -5.72
C ALA A 335 -27.62 -1.31 -6.50
N GLY A 336 -26.63 -2.18 -6.63
CA GLY A 336 -25.45 -1.95 -7.46
C GLY A 336 -25.82 -1.73 -8.94
N LEU A 337 -26.69 -2.57 -9.48
CA LEU A 337 -27.15 -2.43 -10.87
C LEU A 337 -27.93 -1.13 -11.10
N ARG A 338 -28.84 -0.73 -10.17
CA ARG A 338 -29.52 0.58 -10.25
C ARG A 338 -28.54 1.75 -10.19
N ALA A 339 -27.49 1.66 -9.37
CA ALA A 339 -26.45 2.69 -9.33
C ALA A 339 -25.73 2.81 -10.68
N LEU A 340 -25.47 1.68 -11.37
CA LEU A 340 -24.88 1.70 -12.71
C LEU A 340 -25.86 2.17 -13.80
N ASP A 341 -27.14 1.87 -13.69
CA ASP A 341 -28.17 2.43 -14.59
C ASP A 341 -28.19 3.96 -14.50
N ARG A 342 -28.13 4.50 -13.27
CA ARG A 342 -28.05 5.92 -13.03
C ARG A 342 -26.71 6.52 -13.52
N ALA A 343 -25.59 5.82 -13.30
CA ALA A 343 -24.29 6.25 -13.81
C ALA A 343 -24.27 6.35 -15.34
N ASP A 344 -24.81 5.34 -16.03
CA ASP A 344 -24.91 5.31 -17.50
C ASP A 344 -25.83 6.41 -18.04
N SER A 345 -26.95 6.70 -17.36
CA SER A 345 -27.86 7.79 -17.74
C SER A 345 -27.25 9.18 -17.57
N LEU A 346 -26.38 9.37 -16.57
CA LEU A 346 -25.71 10.65 -16.29
C LEU A 346 -24.53 10.91 -17.22
N SER A 347 -23.72 9.90 -17.47
CA SER A 347 -22.53 9.96 -18.32
C SER A 347 -22.16 8.55 -18.78
N PRO A 348 -22.59 8.14 -19.99
CA PRO A 348 -22.26 6.84 -20.55
C PRO A 348 -20.74 6.67 -20.69
N ARG A 349 -20.18 5.63 -20.06
CA ARG A 349 -18.72 5.34 -20.10
C ARG A 349 -18.45 3.85 -20.15
N PRO A 350 -17.41 3.43 -20.86
CA PRO A 350 -17.01 2.02 -20.92
C PRO A 350 -16.72 1.40 -19.55
N SER A 351 -16.18 2.17 -18.60
CA SER A 351 -15.95 1.72 -17.23
C SER A 351 -17.23 1.28 -16.51
N VAL A 352 -18.34 2.02 -16.70
CA VAL A 352 -19.66 1.69 -16.16
C VAL A 352 -20.19 0.38 -16.74
N TRP A 353 -20.04 0.19 -18.05
CA TRP A 353 -20.47 -1.04 -18.74
C TRP A 353 -19.63 -2.24 -18.33
N LEU A 354 -18.32 -2.04 -18.18
CA LEU A 354 -17.40 -3.08 -17.71
C LEU A 354 -17.79 -3.55 -16.30
N LEU A 355 -17.99 -2.61 -15.37
CA LEU A 355 -18.38 -2.94 -14.01
C LEU A 355 -19.76 -3.62 -13.96
N ARG A 356 -20.72 -3.16 -14.82
CA ARG A 356 -22.02 -3.83 -14.98
C ARG A 356 -21.85 -5.28 -15.40
N GLY A 357 -21.04 -5.53 -16.41
CA GLY A 357 -20.73 -6.87 -16.88
C GLY A 357 -20.14 -7.75 -15.78
N ILE A 358 -19.17 -7.23 -15.02
CA ILE A 358 -18.52 -7.93 -13.91
C ILE A 358 -19.55 -8.29 -12.81
N LEU A 359 -20.41 -7.35 -12.41
CA LEU A 359 -21.48 -7.59 -11.43
C LEU A 359 -22.44 -8.67 -11.89
N LEU A 360 -22.88 -8.61 -13.14
CA LEU A 360 -23.81 -9.61 -13.74
C LEU A 360 -23.14 -10.98 -13.87
N TYR A 361 -21.86 -11.02 -14.26
CA TYR A 361 -21.08 -12.25 -14.36
C TYR A 361 -20.91 -12.92 -13.00
N GLY A 362 -20.58 -12.16 -11.96
CA GLY A 362 -20.51 -12.65 -10.58
C GLY A 362 -21.85 -13.14 -10.02
N ALA A 363 -22.97 -12.66 -10.59
CA ALA A 363 -24.33 -13.09 -10.26
C ALA A 363 -24.86 -14.23 -11.14
N HIS A 364 -24.02 -14.85 -11.99
CA HIS A 364 -24.40 -15.90 -12.95
C HIS A 364 -25.48 -15.47 -13.98
N ARG A 365 -25.59 -14.16 -14.24
CA ARG A 365 -26.44 -13.59 -15.30
C ARG A 365 -25.64 -13.41 -16.60
N ASP A 366 -25.10 -14.53 -17.11
CA ASP A 366 -24.04 -14.54 -18.11
C ASP A 366 -24.43 -13.92 -19.46
N ALA A 367 -25.64 -14.17 -19.93
CA ALA A 367 -26.13 -13.56 -21.17
C ALA A 367 -26.24 -12.02 -21.08
N GLU A 368 -26.57 -11.49 -19.92
CA GLU A 368 -26.62 -10.04 -19.71
C GLU A 368 -25.23 -9.45 -19.52
N ALA A 369 -24.36 -10.20 -18.83
CA ALA A 369 -22.94 -9.83 -18.69
C ALA A 369 -22.27 -9.74 -20.06
N LEU A 370 -22.49 -10.71 -20.93
CA LEU A 370 -21.97 -10.72 -22.30
C LEU A 370 -22.36 -9.45 -23.07
N ARG A 371 -23.67 -9.06 -23.03
CA ARG A 371 -24.12 -7.83 -23.68
C ARG A 371 -23.42 -6.58 -23.16
N ALA A 372 -23.16 -6.51 -21.85
CA ALA A 372 -22.44 -5.40 -21.25
C ALA A 372 -20.96 -5.36 -21.71
N PHE A 373 -20.29 -6.51 -21.75
CA PHE A 373 -18.90 -6.61 -22.24
C PHE A 373 -18.79 -6.31 -23.73
N GLU A 374 -19.74 -6.76 -24.56
CA GLU A 374 -19.79 -6.43 -25.97
C GLU A 374 -19.90 -4.92 -26.22
N ARG A 375 -20.65 -4.21 -25.37
CA ARG A 375 -20.74 -2.75 -25.45
C ARG A 375 -19.38 -2.10 -25.17
N VAL A 376 -18.61 -2.61 -24.18
CA VAL A 376 -17.22 -2.17 -23.94
C VAL A 376 -16.33 -2.50 -25.14
N ASN A 377 -16.44 -3.71 -25.68
CA ASN A 377 -15.60 -4.18 -26.78
C ASN A 377 -15.82 -3.40 -28.10
N ARG A 378 -16.95 -2.73 -28.26
CA ARG A 378 -17.22 -1.80 -29.39
C ARG A 378 -16.68 -0.38 -29.15
N SER A 379 -16.18 -0.07 -27.94
CA SER A 379 -15.63 1.25 -27.61
C SER A 379 -14.12 1.32 -27.84
N ALA A 380 -13.57 2.53 -27.76
CA ALA A 380 -12.13 2.76 -27.82
C ALA A 380 -11.37 2.16 -26.61
N GLU A 381 -12.07 1.89 -25.49
CA GLU A 381 -11.50 1.33 -24.26
C GLU A 381 -11.57 -0.22 -24.23
N ALA A 382 -11.85 -0.84 -25.34
CA ALA A 382 -11.79 -2.30 -25.47
C ALA A 382 -10.41 -2.83 -25.07
N SER A 383 -10.36 -3.79 -24.17
CA SER A 383 -9.13 -4.26 -23.53
C SER A 383 -9.08 -5.78 -23.45
N LEU A 384 -7.89 -6.34 -23.18
CA LEU A 384 -7.71 -7.74 -22.85
C LEU A 384 -8.78 -8.20 -21.85
N ARG A 385 -8.98 -7.43 -20.78
CA ARG A 385 -9.90 -7.78 -19.69
C ARG A 385 -11.35 -7.86 -20.15
N SER A 386 -11.82 -6.89 -20.94
CA SER A 386 -13.20 -6.87 -21.42
C SER A 386 -13.51 -8.00 -22.37
N TYR A 387 -12.59 -8.34 -23.28
CA TYR A 387 -12.73 -9.49 -24.17
C TYR A 387 -12.65 -10.81 -23.42
N PHE A 388 -11.76 -10.93 -22.43
CA PHE A 388 -11.62 -12.14 -21.63
C PHE A 388 -12.87 -12.45 -20.82
N PHE A 389 -13.44 -11.43 -20.14
CA PHE A 389 -14.73 -11.60 -19.45
C PHE A 389 -15.88 -11.92 -20.41
N ALA A 390 -15.90 -11.32 -21.61
CA ALA A 390 -16.89 -11.65 -22.62
C ALA A 390 -16.76 -13.14 -23.05
N ALA A 391 -15.54 -13.62 -23.25
CA ALA A 391 -15.30 -15.03 -23.58
C ALA A 391 -15.77 -15.97 -22.47
N GLN A 392 -15.49 -15.64 -21.22
CA GLN A 392 -15.94 -16.41 -20.05
C GLN A 392 -17.48 -16.42 -19.93
N ALA A 393 -18.12 -15.25 -20.11
CA ALA A 393 -19.57 -15.15 -20.07
C ALA A 393 -20.23 -15.94 -21.23
N LEU A 394 -19.67 -15.85 -22.42
CA LEU A 394 -20.12 -16.62 -23.59
C LEU A 394 -20.00 -18.14 -23.35
N ALA A 395 -18.87 -18.58 -22.82
CA ALA A 395 -18.65 -19.99 -22.52
C ALA A 395 -19.65 -20.53 -21.50
N ARG A 396 -19.92 -19.77 -20.42
CA ARG A 396 -20.89 -20.16 -19.38
C ARG A 396 -22.34 -20.11 -19.86
N SER A 397 -22.66 -19.24 -20.81
CA SER A 397 -23.99 -19.18 -21.42
C SER A 397 -24.22 -20.22 -22.52
N GLY A 398 -23.26 -21.14 -22.77
CA GLY A 398 -23.37 -22.20 -23.76
C GLY A 398 -23.08 -21.75 -25.19
N GLY A 399 -22.32 -20.68 -25.37
CA GLY A 399 -21.87 -20.24 -26.68
C GLY A 399 -20.90 -21.22 -27.34
N SER A 400 -20.77 -21.17 -28.68
CA SER A 400 -19.88 -22.07 -29.40
C SER A 400 -18.42 -21.87 -29.04
N ASP A 401 -17.66 -22.97 -28.97
CA ASP A 401 -16.22 -22.96 -28.68
C ASP A 401 -15.46 -22.06 -29.67
N SER A 402 -15.85 -22.03 -30.93
CA SER A 402 -15.25 -21.17 -31.97
C SER A 402 -15.47 -19.68 -31.66
N ALA A 403 -16.65 -19.27 -31.19
CA ALA A 403 -16.91 -17.90 -30.81
C ALA A 403 -16.14 -17.50 -29.55
N VAL A 404 -15.97 -18.43 -28.61
CA VAL A 404 -15.13 -18.21 -27.41
C VAL A 404 -13.67 -17.98 -27.83
N VAL A 405 -13.15 -18.81 -28.76
CA VAL A 405 -11.78 -18.62 -29.30
C VAL A 405 -11.64 -17.26 -29.98
N ALA A 406 -12.61 -16.79 -30.74
CA ALA A 406 -12.55 -15.49 -31.42
C ALA A 406 -12.47 -14.31 -30.43
N LEU A 407 -13.20 -14.38 -29.31
CA LEU A 407 -13.10 -13.40 -28.23
C LEU A 407 -11.74 -13.47 -27.53
N LEU A 408 -11.20 -14.67 -27.31
CA LEU A 408 -9.87 -14.84 -26.70
C LEU A 408 -8.75 -14.41 -27.65
N ASP A 409 -8.90 -14.57 -28.96
CA ASP A 409 -8.00 -14.00 -29.96
C ASP A 409 -7.96 -12.47 -29.85
N SER A 410 -9.13 -11.85 -29.73
CA SER A 410 -9.25 -10.41 -29.52
C SER A 410 -8.63 -9.97 -28.20
N ALA A 411 -8.79 -10.75 -27.13
CA ALA A 411 -8.20 -10.47 -25.83
C ALA A 411 -6.67 -10.46 -25.89
N VAL A 412 -6.07 -11.51 -26.48
CA VAL A 412 -4.61 -11.63 -26.61
C VAL A 412 -4.04 -10.58 -27.56
N ALA A 413 -4.74 -10.24 -28.64
CA ALA A 413 -4.33 -9.17 -29.56
C ALA A 413 -4.30 -7.78 -28.89
N ARG A 414 -5.06 -7.57 -27.81
CA ARG A 414 -5.07 -6.33 -27.01
C ARG A 414 -4.05 -6.34 -25.86
N SER A 415 -3.29 -7.42 -25.70
CA SER A 415 -2.21 -7.50 -24.73
C SER A 415 -1.03 -6.62 -25.15
N PRO A 416 -0.32 -6.01 -24.18
CA PRO A 416 0.96 -5.34 -24.45
C PRO A 416 1.96 -6.30 -25.11
N GLN A 417 2.90 -5.74 -25.91
CA GLN A 417 4.01 -6.49 -26.44
C GLN A 417 5.32 -5.97 -25.87
N PRO A 418 6.18 -6.82 -25.29
CA PRO A 418 6.02 -8.27 -25.11
C PRO A 418 4.87 -8.60 -24.16
N LEU A 419 4.31 -9.83 -24.27
CA LEU A 419 3.21 -10.29 -23.42
C LEU A 419 3.58 -10.19 -21.93
N THR A 420 2.63 -9.76 -21.12
CA THR A 420 2.75 -9.66 -19.66
C THR A 420 1.96 -10.75 -18.96
N ALA A 421 2.16 -10.90 -17.64
CA ALA A 421 1.47 -11.91 -16.82
C ALA A 421 -0.07 -11.89 -16.97
N ASP A 422 -0.66 -10.72 -17.29
CA ASP A 422 -2.11 -10.59 -17.50
C ASP A 422 -2.63 -11.44 -18.68
N ALA A 423 -1.77 -11.73 -19.66
CA ALA A 423 -2.12 -12.58 -20.80
C ALA A 423 -2.15 -14.08 -20.47
N ALA A 424 -1.62 -14.50 -19.32
CA ALA A 424 -1.52 -15.92 -18.99
C ALA A 424 -2.90 -16.61 -18.94
N ALA A 425 -3.86 -16.04 -18.22
CA ALA A 425 -5.20 -16.61 -18.12
C ALA A 425 -5.93 -16.67 -19.48
N PRO A 426 -5.98 -15.62 -20.30
CA PRO A 426 -6.50 -15.69 -21.66
C PRO A 426 -5.85 -16.76 -22.55
N LEU A 427 -4.51 -16.90 -22.50
CA LEU A 427 -3.79 -17.92 -23.24
C LEU A 427 -4.17 -19.35 -22.81
N ALA A 428 -4.21 -19.59 -21.50
CA ALA A 428 -4.62 -20.88 -20.96
C ALA A 428 -6.05 -21.25 -21.37
N TRP A 429 -6.97 -20.29 -21.31
CA TRP A 429 -8.35 -20.49 -21.77
C TRP A 429 -8.41 -20.73 -23.27
N ARG A 430 -7.68 -19.97 -24.08
CA ARG A 430 -7.65 -20.13 -25.52
C ARG A 430 -7.08 -21.51 -25.92
N ALA A 431 -6.05 -21.97 -25.23
CA ALA A 431 -5.50 -23.31 -25.46
C ALA A 431 -6.55 -24.42 -25.25
N VAL A 432 -7.36 -24.31 -24.18
CA VAL A 432 -8.44 -25.27 -23.91
C VAL A 432 -9.50 -25.28 -25.03
N TYR A 433 -9.97 -24.10 -25.42
CA TYR A 433 -11.02 -23.99 -26.42
C TYR A 433 -10.51 -24.26 -27.85
N ALA A 434 -9.24 -23.89 -28.14
CA ALA A 434 -8.59 -24.25 -29.38
C ALA A 434 -8.45 -25.77 -29.53
N GLU A 435 -8.12 -26.47 -28.44
CA GLU A 435 -8.09 -27.95 -28.43
C GLU A 435 -9.48 -28.55 -28.75
N ARG A 436 -10.56 -28.01 -28.14
CA ARG A 436 -11.94 -28.48 -28.36
C ARG A 436 -12.39 -28.33 -29.80
N ILE A 437 -11.98 -27.29 -30.49
CA ILE A 437 -12.27 -27.11 -31.92
C ILE A 437 -11.26 -27.81 -32.85
N GLY A 438 -10.35 -28.63 -32.29
CA GLY A 438 -9.35 -29.39 -33.06
C GLY A 438 -8.10 -28.61 -33.46
N ASN A 439 -7.96 -27.33 -33.07
CA ASN A 439 -6.77 -26.53 -33.39
C ASN A 439 -5.65 -26.79 -32.38
N THR A 440 -5.11 -28.00 -32.40
CA THR A 440 -4.07 -28.47 -31.49
C THR A 440 -2.76 -27.67 -31.62
N ARG A 441 -2.46 -27.18 -32.83
CA ARG A 441 -1.27 -26.36 -33.07
C ARG A 441 -1.37 -25.03 -32.29
N ARG A 442 -2.52 -24.34 -32.36
CA ARG A 442 -2.74 -23.10 -31.61
C ARG A 442 -2.67 -23.35 -30.12
N ALA A 443 -3.35 -24.42 -29.65
CA ALA A 443 -3.34 -24.79 -28.25
C ALA A 443 -1.90 -25.02 -27.72
N THR A 444 -1.05 -25.70 -28.50
CA THR A 444 0.36 -25.89 -28.12
C THR A 444 1.12 -24.58 -28.04
N LEU A 445 0.98 -23.69 -29.03
CA LEU A 445 1.69 -22.40 -29.04
C LEU A 445 1.24 -21.49 -27.89
N ASP A 446 -0.05 -21.46 -27.58
CA ASP A 446 -0.57 -20.69 -26.44
C ASP A 446 0.01 -21.19 -25.11
N LEU A 447 0.20 -22.48 -24.93
CA LEU A 447 0.85 -23.04 -23.74
C LEU A 447 2.36 -22.78 -23.71
N VAL A 448 3.02 -22.60 -24.87
CA VAL A 448 4.42 -22.15 -24.93
C VAL A 448 4.55 -20.69 -24.44
N ASP A 449 3.65 -19.83 -24.89
CA ASP A 449 3.65 -18.44 -24.43
C ASP A 449 3.22 -18.31 -22.96
N TYR A 450 2.26 -19.14 -22.51
CA TYR A 450 1.87 -19.24 -21.10
C TYR A 450 3.05 -19.59 -20.19
N GLU A 451 3.89 -20.56 -20.58
CA GLU A 451 5.07 -20.97 -19.82
C GLU A 451 6.01 -19.79 -19.50
N ARG A 452 6.13 -18.86 -20.44
CA ARG A 452 7.01 -17.67 -20.28
C ARG A 452 6.45 -16.63 -19.30
N LEU A 453 5.15 -16.69 -19.03
CA LEU A 453 4.43 -15.67 -18.23
C LEU A 453 4.20 -16.08 -16.79
N VAL A 454 4.34 -17.37 -16.47
CA VAL A 454 4.08 -17.88 -15.12
C VAL A 454 5.36 -18.33 -14.44
N PRO A 455 5.42 -18.27 -13.08
CA PRO A 455 6.59 -18.76 -12.35
C PRO A 455 6.88 -20.23 -12.64
N ALA A 456 8.15 -20.56 -12.86
CA ALA A 456 8.58 -21.92 -13.19
C ALA A 456 8.19 -22.96 -12.11
N ALA A 457 8.01 -22.53 -10.85
CA ALA A 457 7.57 -23.40 -9.75
C ALA A 457 6.10 -23.86 -9.88
N GLU A 458 5.27 -23.15 -10.64
CA GLU A 458 3.86 -23.51 -10.89
C GLU A 458 3.71 -24.56 -12.00
N LEU A 459 4.73 -24.71 -12.84
CA LEU A 459 4.74 -25.61 -13.99
C LEU A 459 5.24 -26.99 -13.56
N ARG A 460 4.30 -27.90 -13.27
CA ARG A 460 4.58 -29.27 -12.86
C ARG A 460 4.57 -30.24 -14.06
N ALA A 461 5.00 -31.49 -13.85
CA ALA A 461 5.04 -32.51 -14.86
C ALA A 461 3.73 -32.70 -15.68
N PRO A 462 2.52 -32.68 -15.08
CA PRO A 462 1.28 -32.80 -15.83
C PRO A 462 1.05 -31.72 -16.89
N PHE A 463 1.55 -30.50 -16.65
CA PHE A 463 1.48 -29.43 -17.64
C PHE A 463 2.27 -29.78 -18.90
N PHE A 464 3.49 -30.27 -18.75
CA PHE A 464 4.37 -30.65 -19.86
C PHE A 464 3.85 -31.89 -20.56
N LEU A 465 3.33 -32.89 -19.83
CA LEU A 465 2.67 -34.08 -20.42
C LEU A 465 1.50 -33.67 -21.31
N ARG A 466 0.63 -32.80 -20.82
CA ARG A 466 -0.52 -32.30 -21.60
C ARG A 466 -0.06 -31.55 -22.86
N ARG A 467 0.92 -30.66 -22.74
CA ARG A 467 1.43 -29.89 -23.87
C ARG A 467 2.15 -30.79 -24.87
N ALA A 468 2.89 -31.79 -24.42
CA ALA A 468 3.52 -32.79 -25.29
C ALA A 468 2.49 -33.56 -26.14
N ALA A 469 1.41 -34.02 -25.50
CA ALA A 469 0.32 -34.71 -26.20
C ALA A 469 -0.37 -33.83 -27.26
N LEU A 470 -0.56 -32.53 -26.95
CA LEU A 470 -1.07 -31.56 -27.92
C LEU A 470 -0.08 -31.33 -29.08
N ALA A 471 1.20 -31.20 -28.76
CA ALA A 471 2.27 -31.01 -29.73
C ALA A 471 2.41 -32.20 -30.67
N GLU A 472 2.27 -33.43 -30.16
CA GLU A 472 2.27 -34.64 -30.93
C GLU A 472 1.10 -34.69 -31.93
N ARG A 473 -0.14 -34.39 -31.46
CA ARG A 473 -1.34 -34.27 -32.31
C ARG A 473 -1.22 -33.15 -33.36
N ALA A 474 -0.46 -32.09 -33.03
CA ALA A 474 -0.16 -30.98 -33.92
C ALA A 474 1.02 -31.25 -34.88
N ARG A 475 1.63 -32.45 -34.82
CA ARG A 475 2.85 -32.84 -35.53
C ARG A 475 4.07 -31.96 -35.24
N LEU A 476 4.10 -31.33 -34.04
CA LEU A 476 5.23 -30.58 -33.53
C LEU A 476 6.15 -31.49 -32.72
N TYR A 477 6.61 -32.55 -33.36
CA TYR A 477 7.24 -33.70 -32.69
C TYR A 477 8.45 -33.33 -31.85
N ARG A 478 9.33 -32.43 -32.35
CA ARG A 478 10.49 -32.04 -31.54
C ARG A 478 10.07 -31.41 -30.21
N ARG A 479 9.07 -30.54 -30.26
CA ARG A 479 8.48 -29.94 -29.05
C ARG A 479 7.89 -31.02 -28.13
N ALA A 480 7.20 -31.99 -28.66
CA ALA A 480 6.64 -33.10 -27.87
C ALA A 480 7.74 -33.90 -27.14
N VAL A 481 8.86 -34.20 -27.81
CA VAL A 481 10.00 -34.89 -27.19
C VAL A 481 10.64 -34.03 -26.08
N ASP A 482 10.83 -32.75 -26.33
CA ASP A 482 11.37 -31.78 -25.33
C ASP A 482 10.45 -31.69 -24.11
N ASP A 483 9.14 -31.63 -24.31
CA ASP A 483 8.14 -31.54 -23.24
C ASP A 483 8.05 -32.84 -22.43
N TYR A 484 8.06 -34.02 -23.08
CA TYR A 484 8.14 -35.29 -22.36
C TYR A 484 9.43 -35.40 -21.54
N THR A 485 10.56 -34.90 -22.07
CA THR A 485 11.83 -34.87 -21.35
C THR A 485 11.72 -33.97 -20.10
N THR A 486 11.11 -32.79 -20.25
CA THR A 486 10.90 -31.87 -19.14
C THR A 486 9.92 -32.45 -18.11
N ALA A 487 8.87 -33.11 -18.57
CA ALA A 487 7.92 -33.81 -17.70
C ALA A 487 8.59 -34.89 -16.84
N ALA A 488 9.44 -35.71 -17.46
CA ALA A 488 10.20 -36.75 -16.74
C ALA A 488 11.15 -36.16 -15.69
N ALA A 489 11.80 -35.03 -16.02
CA ALA A 489 12.71 -34.33 -15.11
C ALA A 489 11.98 -33.65 -13.94
N ARG A 490 10.74 -33.19 -14.17
CA ARG A 490 9.93 -32.47 -13.17
C ARG A 490 8.91 -33.35 -12.46
N ALA A 491 8.87 -34.65 -12.76
CA ALA A 491 7.94 -35.57 -12.12
C ALA A 491 8.25 -35.71 -10.63
N ASP A 492 7.25 -35.47 -9.81
CA ASP A 492 7.29 -35.58 -8.35
C ASP A 492 6.93 -37.01 -7.86
N THR A 493 6.36 -37.83 -8.75
CA THR A 493 6.07 -39.27 -8.50
C THR A 493 6.77 -40.16 -9.52
N ARG A 494 7.02 -41.39 -9.09
CA ARG A 494 7.60 -42.42 -9.95
C ARG A 494 6.69 -42.72 -11.14
N GLU A 495 5.39 -42.77 -10.93
CA GLU A 495 4.36 -43.08 -11.92
C GLU A 495 4.37 -42.03 -13.05
N LEU A 496 4.36 -40.74 -12.73
CA LEU A 496 4.45 -39.68 -13.72
C LEU A 496 5.76 -39.72 -14.51
N ARG A 497 6.87 -40.06 -13.84
CA ARG A 497 8.17 -40.19 -14.52
C ARG A 497 8.17 -41.37 -15.50
N LEU A 498 7.61 -42.52 -15.10
CA LEU A 498 7.45 -43.66 -15.95
C LEU A 498 6.56 -43.35 -17.16
N GLU A 499 5.43 -42.71 -16.95
CA GLU A 499 4.51 -42.26 -18.01
C GLU A 499 5.23 -41.35 -19.02
N ALA A 500 5.92 -40.30 -18.54
CA ALA A 500 6.64 -39.38 -19.41
C ALA A 500 7.73 -40.06 -20.25
N LEU A 501 8.53 -40.96 -19.64
CA LEU A 501 9.57 -41.69 -20.33
C LEU A 501 9.00 -42.70 -21.34
N THR A 502 7.91 -43.37 -21.01
CA THR A 502 7.22 -44.31 -21.92
C THR A 502 6.70 -43.57 -23.16
N LEU A 503 6.00 -42.43 -22.96
CA LEU A 503 5.49 -41.64 -24.07
C LEU A 503 6.62 -41.04 -24.92
N LYS A 504 7.69 -40.57 -24.29
CA LYS A 504 8.91 -40.10 -24.99
C LYS A 504 9.50 -41.21 -25.85
N ALA A 505 9.73 -42.42 -25.30
CA ALA A 505 10.33 -43.53 -26.02
C ALA A 505 9.45 -43.96 -27.18
N LEU A 506 8.12 -44.07 -26.99
CA LEU A 506 7.18 -44.42 -28.06
C LEU A 506 7.22 -43.40 -29.20
N LEU A 507 7.23 -42.08 -28.87
CA LEU A 507 7.32 -41.03 -29.88
C LEU A 507 8.65 -41.07 -30.62
N CYS A 508 9.78 -41.27 -29.93
CA CYS A 508 11.09 -41.40 -30.56
C CYS A 508 11.17 -42.66 -31.48
N VAL A 509 10.56 -43.77 -31.08
CA VAL A 509 10.43 -44.96 -31.94
C VAL A 509 9.62 -44.65 -33.21
N HIS A 510 8.48 -43.95 -33.05
CA HIS A 510 7.64 -43.51 -34.17
C HIS A 510 8.40 -42.59 -35.15
N LEU A 511 9.27 -41.75 -34.65
CA LEU A 511 10.11 -40.83 -35.42
C LEU A 511 11.38 -41.48 -35.98
N SER A 512 11.62 -42.76 -35.70
CA SER A 512 12.85 -43.49 -36.05
C SER A 512 14.12 -42.85 -35.44
N ALA A 513 13.99 -42.15 -34.33
CA ALA A 513 15.08 -41.54 -33.58
C ALA A 513 15.68 -42.56 -32.59
N GLY A 514 16.49 -43.48 -33.11
CA GLY A 514 16.97 -44.66 -32.38
C GLY A 514 17.73 -44.34 -31.10
N ASP A 515 18.65 -43.37 -31.14
CA ASP A 515 19.48 -42.98 -29.97
C ASP A 515 18.63 -42.37 -28.85
N GLU A 516 17.70 -41.46 -29.21
CA GLU A 516 16.79 -40.83 -28.25
C GLU A 516 15.79 -41.83 -27.65
N ALA A 517 15.32 -42.79 -28.49
CA ALA A 517 14.47 -43.87 -28.06
C ALA A 517 15.18 -44.82 -27.08
N LEU A 518 16.46 -45.16 -27.38
CA LEU A 518 17.25 -46.02 -26.51
C LEU A 518 17.53 -45.36 -25.16
N ALA A 519 17.94 -44.10 -25.16
CA ALA A 519 18.19 -43.36 -23.93
C ALA A 519 16.96 -43.31 -23.02
N ALA A 520 15.77 -43.03 -23.58
CA ALA A 520 14.52 -43.01 -22.82
C ALA A 520 14.11 -44.41 -22.32
N ALA A 521 14.28 -45.46 -23.14
CA ALA A 521 13.97 -46.83 -22.75
C ALA A 521 14.94 -47.39 -21.69
N GLU A 522 16.20 -47.01 -21.71
CA GLU A 522 17.18 -47.37 -20.67
C GLU A 522 16.86 -46.70 -19.33
N GLU A 523 16.46 -45.44 -19.36
CA GLU A 523 16.05 -44.73 -18.13
C GLU A 523 14.75 -45.36 -17.57
N LEU A 524 13.78 -45.68 -18.43
CA LEU A 524 12.57 -46.40 -18.08
C LEU A 524 12.89 -47.75 -17.42
N SER A 525 13.80 -48.53 -18.04
CA SER A 525 14.22 -49.84 -17.53
C SER A 525 14.96 -49.74 -16.18
N ARG A 526 15.72 -48.70 -15.94
CA ARG A 526 16.33 -48.46 -14.63
C ARG A 526 15.29 -48.18 -13.53
N LEU A 527 14.24 -47.46 -13.88
CA LEU A 527 13.15 -47.14 -12.95
C LEU A 527 12.17 -48.29 -12.73
N ALA A 528 11.89 -49.04 -13.80
CA ALA A 528 10.96 -50.18 -13.78
C ALA A 528 11.62 -51.40 -14.46
N PRO A 529 12.59 -52.05 -13.78
CA PRO A 529 13.28 -53.20 -14.34
C PRO A 529 12.28 -54.29 -14.72
N ASP A 530 12.58 -54.94 -15.86
CA ASP A 530 11.84 -56.14 -16.33
C ASP A 530 10.33 -55.96 -16.57
N THR A 531 9.82 -54.73 -16.69
CA THR A 531 8.45 -54.53 -17.14
C THR A 531 8.32 -54.80 -18.64
N PRO A 532 7.18 -55.43 -19.11
CA PRO A 532 6.98 -55.72 -20.52
C PRO A 532 7.18 -54.52 -21.43
N ASP A 533 6.68 -53.34 -21.02
CA ASP A 533 6.82 -52.09 -21.79
C ASP A 533 8.25 -51.61 -21.90
N ALA A 534 9.03 -51.62 -20.82
CA ALA A 534 10.43 -51.20 -20.83
C ALA A 534 11.26 -52.13 -21.74
N LEU A 535 11.05 -53.45 -21.62
CA LEU A 535 11.72 -54.45 -22.46
C LEU A 535 11.35 -54.32 -23.94
N LYS A 536 10.08 -54.10 -24.24
CA LYS A 536 9.60 -53.85 -25.61
C LYS A 536 10.23 -52.60 -26.22
N LEU A 537 10.27 -51.48 -25.47
CA LEU A 537 10.84 -50.25 -25.95
C LEU A 537 12.36 -50.33 -26.15
N LEU A 538 13.09 -51.02 -25.26
CA LEU A 538 14.49 -51.37 -25.49
C LEU A 538 14.69 -52.18 -26.78
N GLY A 539 13.85 -53.18 -26.98
CA GLY A 539 13.88 -54.02 -28.20
C GLY A 539 13.65 -53.20 -29.46
N LEU A 540 12.67 -52.32 -29.50
CA LEU A 540 12.37 -51.44 -30.62
C LEU A 540 13.49 -50.41 -30.87
N ALA A 541 14.06 -49.81 -29.84
CA ALA A 541 15.17 -48.87 -29.96
C ALA A 541 16.42 -49.58 -30.54
N HIS A 542 16.78 -50.76 -30.04
CA HIS A 542 17.88 -51.55 -30.61
C HIS A 542 17.62 -52.01 -32.05
N GLN A 543 16.36 -52.26 -32.38
CA GLN A 543 15.98 -52.56 -33.76
C GLN A 543 16.24 -51.42 -34.72
N LEU A 544 15.87 -50.17 -34.31
CA LEU A 544 16.13 -48.95 -35.08
C LEU A 544 17.64 -48.72 -35.29
N LEU A 545 18.45 -49.04 -34.31
CA LEU A 545 19.92 -48.87 -34.35
C LEU A 545 20.63 -50.03 -35.07
N GLY A 546 19.88 -51.06 -35.58
CA GLY A 546 20.45 -52.20 -36.26
C GLY A 546 21.07 -53.29 -35.35
N HIS A 547 20.92 -53.12 -34.00
CA HIS A 547 21.45 -54.09 -33.03
C HIS A 547 20.54 -55.34 -32.91
N ARG A 548 20.47 -56.15 -33.95
CA ARG A 548 19.51 -57.21 -34.09
C ARG A 548 19.51 -58.22 -32.93
N THR A 549 20.69 -58.60 -32.43
CA THR A 549 20.81 -59.56 -31.33
C THR A 549 20.16 -59.04 -30.04
N LEU A 550 20.40 -57.78 -29.70
CA LEU A 550 19.82 -57.17 -28.55
C LEU A 550 18.31 -56.93 -28.72
N ALA A 551 17.88 -56.49 -29.91
CA ALA A 551 16.47 -56.35 -30.25
C ALA A 551 15.68 -57.66 -30.04
N ARG A 552 16.18 -58.76 -30.58
CA ARG A 552 15.55 -60.12 -30.42
C ARG A 552 15.52 -60.50 -28.93
N ARG A 553 16.60 -60.29 -28.19
CA ARG A 553 16.69 -60.64 -26.78
C ARG A 553 15.62 -59.92 -25.99
N TYR A 554 15.53 -58.57 -26.09
CA TYR A 554 14.59 -57.76 -25.32
C TYR A 554 13.13 -58.03 -25.74
N LEU A 555 12.84 -58.13 -27.04
CA LEU A 555 11.49 -58.50 -27.53
C LEU A 555 11.05 -59.86 -27.04
N SER A 556 11.96 -60.87 -27.05
CA SER A 556 11.66 -62.19 -26.52
C SER A 556 11.34 -62.19 -25.04
N GLN A 557 12.09 -61.39 -24.25
CA GLN A 557 11.81 -61.21 -22.82
C GLN A 557 10.46 -60.50 -22.56
N ALA A 558 10.13 -59.50 -23.37
CA ALA A 558 8.83 -58.80 -23.28
C ALA A 558 7.67 -59.76 -23.62
N ALA A 559 7.82 -60.55 -24.70
CA ALA A 559 6.84 -61.53 -25.08
C ALA A 559 6.65 -62.67 -24.05
N ALA A 560 7.74 -63.13 -23.42
CA ALA A 560 7.69 -64.08 -22.31
C ALA A 560 6.95 -63.54 -21.07
N LYS A 561 6.88 -62.22 -20.90
CA LYS A 561 6.13 -61.56 -19.83
C LYS A 561 4.68 -61.21 -20.26
N GLY A 562 4.23 -61.70 -21.41
CA GLY A 562 2.83 -61.59 -21.85
C GLY A 562 2.54 -60.42 -22.79
N ASP A 563 3.53 -59.67 -23.28
CA ASP A 563 3.30 -58.61 -24.30
C ASP A 563 3.08 -59.25 -25.70
N ALA A 564 1.82 -59.30 -26.12
CA ALA A 564 1.44 -59.84 -27.41
C ALA A 564 2.04 -59.07 -28.60
N ASN A 565 2.17 -57.74 -28.47
CA ASN A 565 2.77 -56.91 -29.52
C ASN A 565 4.27 -57.19 -29.64
N ALA A 566 4.99 -57.42 -28.54
CA ALA A 566 6.39 -57.82 -28.60
C ALA A 566 6.59 -59.17 -29.30
N ALA A 567 5.68 -60.15 -29.13
CA ALA A 567 5.71 -61.40 -29.82
C ALA A 567 5.53 -61.28 -31.37
N GLU A 568 4.66 -60.36 -31.80
CA GLU A 568 4.50 -60.02 -33.21
C GLU A 568 5.73 -59.29 -33.79
N LEU A 569 6.26 -58.30 -33.05
CA LEU A 569 7.46 -57.57 -33.44
C LEU A 569 8.67 -58.51 -33.57
N LEU A 570 8.82 -59.48 -32.67
CA LEU A 570 9.90 -60.43 -32.67
C LEU A 570 9.92 -61.26 -34.01
N ARG A 571 8.75 -61.58 -34.58
CA ARG A 571 8.64 -62.28 -35.89
C ARG A 571 9.13 -61.39 -37.04
N LYS A 572 9.08 -60.11 -36.93
CA LYS A 572 9.49 -59.13 -37.96
C LYS A 572 10.98 -58.79 -37.90
N VAL A 573 11.68 -59.04 -36.77
CA VAL A 573 13.14 -58.87 -36.65
C VAL A 573 13.85 -60.01 -37.36
N LYS A 574 14.21 -59.78 -38.63
CA LYS A 574 14.98 -60.75 -39.45
C LYS A 574 16.46 -60.76 -39.10
#